data_58f3e8cd2ce05004edd4d8f5138c37f0
#
_entry.id   58f3e8cd2ce05004edd4d8f5138c37f0
#
_cell.length_a   1.000
_cell.length_b   1.000
_cell.length_c   1.000
_cell.angle_alpha   90.00
_cell.angle_beta   90.00
_cell.angle_gamma   90.00
#
_symmetry.space_group_name_H-M   'P 1'
#
loop_
_entity.id
_entity.type
_entity.pdbx_description
1 polymer ?
#
loop_
_entity_poly.entity_id
_entity_poly.type
_entity_poly.pdbx_seq_one_letter_code
_entity_poly.pdbx_strand_id
1 'polypeptide(L)'
;SLDGRTAMQSGESKWITGADARRDVQKWRAQSGAIITGIGTVLADNPSLTVRPQDWTDWRYGEVVQPKRVILDSQLRMPLDALILQTMGVIIVTHQPITHIKVQQLQALGVDVWCFDSSSSSKIDILQVLTKLAEQGINDVLVEAGATIAGAFVEANVVDEWIMYFAPTLLGSDAKPMFDWPIHVMAQQRQLQIADLRMLGHDIRLIAKPR
;
A
#
# COMPACT_ATOMS: atom_id res chain seq x y z
N SER A 1 1.58 15.02 5.71
CA SER A 1 1.93 16.37 6.18
C SER A 1 3.37 16.75 5.83
N LEU A 2 3.74 18.04 5.94
CA LEU A 2 5.12 18.50 5.67
C LEU A 2 6.15 17.95 6.66
N ASP A 3 5.74 17.59 7.86
CA ASP A 3 6.60 16.95 8.87
C ASP A 3 6.68 15.43 8.72
N GLY A 4 6.26 14.88 7.56
CA GLY A 4 6.38 13.46 7.22
C GLY A 4 5.43 12.55 8.03
N ARG A 5 4.28 13.07 8.46
CA ARG A 5 3.28 12.30 9.20
C ARG A 5 2.11 11.93 8.30
N THR A 6 1.54 10.76 8.55
CA THR A 6 0.48 10.17 7.69
C THR A 6 -0.87 10.04 8.40
N ALA A 7 -0.90 10.11 9.71
CA ALA A 7 -2.11 10.11 10.52
C ALA A 7 -1.81 10.64 11.93
N MET A 8 -2.81 11.06 12.67
CA MET A 8 -2.69 11.29 14.11
C MET A 8 -2.39 9.98 14.84
N GLN A 9 -1.92 10.04 16.07
CA GLN A 9 -1.69 8.84 16.90
C GLN A 9 -2.97 8.00 17.04
N SER A 10 -4.13 8.65 17.15
CA SER A 10 -5.46 8.00 17.18
C SER A 10 -5.80 7.23 15.91
N GLY A 11 -5.11 7.50 14.79
CA GLY A 11 -5.43 6.98 13.47
C GLY A 11 -6.24 7.94 12.60
N GLU A 12 -6.69 9.06 13.12
CA GLU A 12 -7.39 10.08 12.32
C GLU A 12 -6.47 10.60 11.21
N SER A 13 -6.93 10.55 9.95
CA SER A 13 -6.17 10.94 8.76
C SER A 13 -7.00 11.66 7.70
N LYS A 14 -8.33 11.67 7.81
CA LYS A 14 -9.25 12.24 6.82
C LYS A 14 -9.58 13.69 7.15
N TRP A 15 -9.25 14.70 6.30
CA TRP A 15 -8.46 14.55 5.07
C TRP A 15 -7.20 15.40 5.21
N ILE A 16 -6.02 14.77 5.15
CA ILE A 16 -4.74 15.50 5.22
C ILE A 16 -4.47 16.15 3.86
N THR A 17 -4.49 15.36 2.78
CA THR A 17 -4.28 15.87 1.41
C THR A 17 -5.58 16.25 0.73
N GLY A 18 -5.52 17.20 -0.19
CA GLY A 18 -6.65 17.71 -0.95
C GLY A 18 -7.16 16.75 -2.05
N ALA A 19 -8.21 17.18 -2.73
CA ALA A 19 -8.88 16.40 -3.77
C ALA A 19 -7.98 16.12 -4.98
N ASP A 20 -7.12 17.08 -5.36
CA ASP A 20 -6.24 16.94 -6.52
C ASP A 20 -5.17 15.87 -6.30
N ALA A 21 -4.56 15.81 -5.11
CA ALA A 21 -3.64 14.75 -4.74
C ALA A 21 -4.34 13.39 -4.74
N ARG A 22 -5.55 13.29 -4.15
CA ARG A 22 -6.33 12.05 -4.14
C ARG A 22 -6.77 11.61 -5.54
N ARG A 23 -6.99 12.54 -6.48
CA ARG A 23 -7.23 12.23 -7.90
C ARG A 23 -5.97 11.74 -8.58
N ASP A 24 -4.83 12.34 -8.29
CA ASP A 24 -3.54 11.92 -8.86
C ASP A 24 -3.17 10.49 -8.46
N VAL A 25 -3.46 10.06 -7.23
CA VAL A 25 -3.27 8.65 -6.77
C VAL A 25 -4.01 7.66 -7.67
N GLN A 26 -5.17 8.02 -8.23
CA GLN A 26 -5.93 7.11 -9.11
C GLN A 26 -5.14 6.73 -10.38
N LYS A 27 -4.26 7.62 -10.86
CA LYS A 27 -3.38 7.34 -12.02
C LYS A 27 -2.38 6.23 -11.68
N TRP A 28 -1.76 6.32 -10.50
CA TRP A 28 -0.81 5.30 -10.06
C TRP A 28 -1.49 3.95 -9.85
N ARG A 29 -2.68 3.95 -9.26
CA ARG A 29 -3.47 2.73 -9.15
C ARG A 29 -3.82 2.12 -10.51
N ALA A 30 -4.23 2.96 -11.48
CA ALA A 30 -4.60 2.52 -12.81
C ALA A 30 -3.41 2.00 -13.65
N GLN A 31 -2.20 2.46 -13.35
CA GLN A 31 -0.96 2.03 -14.02
C GLN A 31 -0.34 0.79 -13.38
N SER A 32 -0.81 0.38 -12.20
CA SER A 32 -0.24 -0.75 -11.46
C SER A 32 -1.02 -2.02 -11.69
N GLY A 33 -0.33 -3.13 -11.84
CA GLY A 33 -0.94 -4.47 -11.90
C GLY A 33 -1.47 -4.94 -10.55
N ALA A 34 -0.86 -4.49 -9.45
CA ALA A 34 -1.32 -4.77 -8.10
C ALA A 34 -1.10 -3.57 -7.15
N ILE A 35 -1.96 -3.50 -6.12
CA ILE A 35 -1.81 -2.60 -4.96
C ILE A 35 -1.59 -3.49 -3.73
N ILE A 36 -0.47 -3.28 -3.03
CA ILE A 36 -0.16 -3.97 -1.77
C ILE A 36 -0.51 -3.05 -0.60
N THR A 37 -1.21 -3.61 0.37
CA THR A 37 -1.49 -2.96 1.66
C THR A 37 -1.34 -3.93 2.82
N GLY A 38 -1.35 -3.41 4.04
CA GLY A 38 -1.39 -4.23 5.26
C GLY A 38 -2.80 -4.31 5.84
N ILE A 39 -3.07 -5.39 6.58
CA ILE A 39 -4.35 -5.57 7.29
C ILE A 39 -4.67 -4.40 8.23
N GLY A 40 -3.65 -3.72 8.78
CA GLY A 40 -3.87 -2.54 9.62
C GLY A 40 -4.61 -1.41 8.90
N THR A 41 -4.33 -1.18 7.62
CA THR A 41 -5.03 -0.19 6.80
C THR A 41 -6.49 -0.60 6.57
N VAL A 42 -6.74 -1.89 6.32
CA VAL A 42 -8.11 -2.39 6.14
C VAL A 42 -8.93 -2.22 7.40
N LEU A 43 -8.37 -2.56 8.56
CA LEU A 43 -9.06 -2.45 9.85
C LEU A 43 -9.32 -1.00 10.28
N ALA A 44 -8.43 -0.07 9.90
CA ALA A 44 -8.55 1.33 10.27
C ALA A 44 -9.51 2.11 9.35
N ASP A 45 -9.42 1.89 8.04
CA ASP A 45 -10.05 2.76 7.03
C ASP A 45 -11.15 2.07 6.21
N ASN A 46 -11.23 0.73 6.26
CA ASN A 46 -12.12 -0.11 5.45
C ASN A 46 -12.13 0.33 3.96
N PRO A 47 -10.97 0.41 3.29
CA PRO A 47 -10.87 0.94 1.94
C PRO A 47 -11.28 -0.08 0.88
N SER A 48 -11.70 0.39 -0.30
CA SER A 48 -11.86 -0.47 -1.48
C SER A 48 -10.56 -0.69 -2.25
N LEU A 49 -9.64 0.28 -2.25
CA LEU A 49 -8.39 0.32 -3.02
C LEU A 49 -8.59 0.05 -4.53
N THR A 50 -9.71 0.47 -5.06
CA THR A 50 -10.01 0.41 -6.50
C THR A 50 -9.67 1.73 -7.18
N VAL A 51 -9.50 1.68 -8.50
CA VAL A 51 -9.50 2.87 -9.34
C VAL A 51 -10.94 3.33 -9.49
N ARG A 52 -11.20 4.60 -9.19
CA ARG A 52 -12.54 5.20 -9.32
C ARG A 52 -12.72 5.74 -10.73
N PRO A 53 -13.68 5.24 -11.52
CA PRO A 53 -13.86 5.64 -12.91
C PRO A 53 -14.07 7.15 -13.09
N GLN A 54 -14.78 7.79 -12.15
CA GLN A 54 -15.03 9.24 -12.20
C GLN A 54 -13.77 10.10 -12.00
N ASP A 55 -12.73 9.55 -11.39
CA ASP A 55 -11.43 10.22 -11.19
C ASP A 55 -10.42 9.85 -12.27
N TRP A 56 -10.77 8.92 -13.16
CA TRP A 56 -9.97 8.48 -14.29
C TRP A 56 -10.43 9.20 -15.55
N THR A 57 -9.65 10.14 -16.02
CA THR A 57 -9.99 10.96 -17.19
C THR A 57 -9.10 10.71 -18.40
N ASP A 58 -8.15 9.79 -18.29
CA ASP A 58 -7.20 9.55 -19.38
C ASP A 58 -7.71 8.46 -20.34
N TRP A 59 -8.59 8.88 -21.26
CA TRP A 59 -9.19 8.05 -22.30
C TRP A 59 -8.19 7.34 -23.23
N ARG A 60 -6.92 7.79 -23.24
CA ARG A 60 -5.86 7.22 -24.09
C ARG A 60 -5.51 5.78 -23.71
N TYR A 61 -5.82 5.37 -22.51
CA TYR A 61 -5.53 4.03 -21.99
C TYR A 61 -6.76 3.10 -21.97
N GLY A 62 -7.89 3.53 -22.56
CA GLY A 62 -9.10 2.72 -22.66
C GLY A 62 -9.83 2.54 -21.32
N GLU A 63 -10.52 1.41 -21.17
CA GLU A 63 -11.18 1.05 -19.92
C GLU A 63 -10.18 0.70 -18.83
N VAL A 64 -10.47 1.12 -17.60
CA VAL A 64 -9.62 0.83 -16.45
C VAL A 64 -9.70 -0.65 -16.10
N VAL A 65 -8.58 -1.34 -16.23
CA VAL A 65 -8.41 -2.65 -15.61
C VAL A 65 -8.08 -2.45 -14.14
N GLN A 66 -8.93 -2.98 -13.24
CA GLN A 66 -8.70 -2.85 -11.81
C GLN A 66 -7.45 -3.65 -11.39
N PRO A 67 -6.51 -3.03 -10.65
CA PRO A 67 -5.35 -3.75 -10.11
C PRO A 67 -5.78 -4.84 -9.13
N LYS A 68 -4.97 -5.88 -8.98
CA LYS A 68 -5.12 -6.82 -7.86
C LYS A 68 -4.91 -6.09 -6.54
N ARG A 69 -5.67 -6.42 -5.49
CA ARG A 69 -5.47 -5.88 -4.14
C ARG A 69 -4.87 -6.97 -3.27
N VAL A 70 -3.65 -6.75 -2.84
CA VAL A 70 -2.86 -7.72 -2.06
C VAL A 70 -2.78 -7.25 -0.63
N ILE A 71 -3.32 -8.02 0.29
CA ILE A 71 -3.37 -7.69 1.71
C ILE A 71 -2.40 -8.58 2.48
N LEU A 72 -1.41 -7.96 3.13
CA LEU A 72 -0.49 -8.66 4.01
C LEU A 72 -1.14 -8.83 5.39
N ASP A 73 -1.56 -10.06 5.71
CA ASP A 73 -2.33 -10.42 6.91
C ASP A 73 -1.85 -11.73 7.52
N SER A 74 -0.67 -11.74 8.12
CA SER A 74 -0.02 -12.94 8.65
C SER A 74 -0.91 -13.75 9.62
N GLN A 75 -1.80 -13.07 10.35
CA GLN A 75 -2.68 -13.68 11.36
C GLN A 75 -4.13 -13.90 10.87
N LEU A 76 -4.42 -13.58 9.60
CA LEU A 76 -5.75 -13.70 8.99
C LEU A 76 -6.86 -12.96 9.78
N ARG A 77 -6.59 -11.66 10.10
CA ARG A 77 -7.54 -10.79 10.81
C ARG A 77 -8.60 -10.15 9.91
N MET A 78 -8.51 -10.34 8.57
CA MET A 78 -9.43 -9.76 7.58
C MET A 78 -10.90 -9.98 7.98
N PRO A 79 -11.70 -8.91 8.15
CA PRO A 79 -13.14 -9.06 8.33
C PRO A 79 -13.79 -9.60 7.05
N LEU A 80 -14.77 -10.52 7.19
CA LEU A 80 -15.46 -11.11 6.01
C LEU A 80 -16.39 -10.14 5.30
N ASP A 81 -16.75 -9.04 5.95
CA ASP A 81 -17.61 -7.96 5.45
C ASP A 81 -16.82 -6.73 5.00
N ALA A 82 -15.47 -6.80 4.95
CA ALA A 82 -14.64 -5.70 4.55
C ALA A 82 -14.96 -5.22 3.13
N LEU A 83 -15.02 -3.89 2.94
CA LEU A 83 -15.38 -3.27 1.66
C LEU A 83 -14.49 -3.74 0.50
N ILE A 84 -13.20 -3.98 0.76
CA ILE A 84 -12.23 -4.47 -0.23
C ILE A 84 -12.63 -5.84 -0.82
N LEU A 85 -13.39 -6.67 -0.09
CA LEU A 85 -13.85 -7.99 -0.53
C LEU A 85 -15.06 -7.94 -1.47
N GLN A 86 -15.73 -6.78 -1.58
CA GLN A 86 -16.93 -6.64 -2.42
C GLN A 86 -16.63 -6.61 -3.92
N THR A 87 -15.35 -6.59 -4.31
CA THR A 87 -14.94 -6.59 -5.70
C THR A 87 -13.90 -7.69 -5.96
N MET A 88 -13.92 -8.26 -7.17
CA MET A 88 -13.01 -9.33 -7.58
C MET A 88 -11.55 -8.90 -7.60
N GLY A 89 -10.62 -9.86 -7.51
CA GLY A 89 -9.18 -9.61 -7.65
C GLY A 89 -8.50 -9.29 -6.33
N VAL A 90 -9.00 -9.81 -5.22
CA VAL A 90 -8.36 -9.71 -3.90
C VAL A 90 -7.49 -10.92 -3.65
N ILE A 91 -6.28 -10.67 -3.13
CA ILE A 91 -5.31 -11.66 -2.69
C ILE A 91 -5.01 -11.38 -1.22
N ILE A 92 -5.10 -12.39 -0.37
CA ILE A 92 -4.69 -12.30 1.03
C ILE A 92 -3.48 -13.19 1.24
N VAL A 93 -2.39 -12.63 1.75
CA VAL A 93 -1.19 -13.37 2.12
C VAL A 93 -1.20 -13.59 3.62
N THR A 94 -1.08 -14.85 4.04
CA THR A 94 -1.18 -15.22 5.45
C THR A 94 -0.22 -16.33 5.83
N HIS A 95 0.05 -16.49 7.12
CA HIS A 95 0.76 -17.63 7.70
C HIS A 95 -0.21 -18.74 8.20
N GLN A 96 -1.52 -18.50 8.10
CA GLN A 96 -2.49 -19.52 8.50
C GLN A 96 -2.51 -20.65 7.48
N PRO A 97 -2.66 -21.91 7.93
CA PRO A 97 -2.69 -23.05 7.03
C PRO A 97 -3.93 -23.04 6.14
N ILE A 98 -3.83 -23.65 4.97
CA ILE A 98 -4.93 -23.74 3.99
C ILE A 98 -6.18 -24.42 4.57
N THR A 99 -6.02 -25.24 5.61
CA THR A 99 -7.11 -25.92 6.33
C THR A 99 -7.83 -25.03 7.33
N HIS A 100 -7.35 -23.82 7.58
CA HIS A 100 -7.97 -22.89 8.52
C HIS A 100 -9.35 -22.47 8.02
N ILE A 101 -10.37 -22.53 8.89
CA ILE A 101 -11.78 -22.29 8.49
C ILE A 101 -11.98 -20.93 7.81
N LYS A 102 -11.32 -19.90 8.28
CA LYS A 102 -11.43 -18.55 7.69
C LYS A 102 -10.79 -18.46 6.30
N VAL A 103 -9.78 -19.27 5.99
CA VAL A 103 -9.23 -19.38 4.64
C VAL A 103 -10.32 -19.88 3.70
N GLN A 104 -11.01 -20.96 4.09
CA GLN A 104 -12.12 -21.52 3.31
C GLN A 104 -13.28 -20.52 3.12
N GLN A 105 -13.62 -19.77 4.18
CA GLN A 105 -14.65 -18.72 4.09
C GLN A 105 -14.25 -17.60 3.10
N LEU A 106 -13.01 -17.15 3.13
CA LEU A 106 -12.50 -16.13 2.21
C LEU A 106 -12.47 -16.65 0.76
N GLN A 107 -12.04 -17.89 0.56
CA GLN A 107 -12.05 -18.53 -0.76
C GLN A 107 -13.48 -18.68 -1.31
N ALA A 108 -14.46 -18.98 -0.46
CA ALA A 108 -15.88 -19.01 -0.85
C ALA A 108 -16.41 -17.63 -1.30
N LEU A 109 -15.80 -16.54 -0.84
CA LEU A 109 -16.05 -15.17 -1.32
C LEU A 109 -15.28 -14.81 -2.62
N GLY A 110 -14.55 -15.76 -3.20
CA GLY A 110 -13.76 -15.52 -4.42
C GLY A 110 -12.40 -14.85 -4.17
N VAL A 111 -11.91 -14.85 -2.92
CA VAL A 111 -10.59 -14.34 -2.54
C VAL A 111 -9.53 -15.38 -2.83
N ASP A 112 -8.43 -14.98 -3.45
CA ASP A 112 -7.24 -15.82 -3.56
C ASP A 112 -6.44 -15.73 -2.24
N VAL A 113 -6.21 -16.86 -1.56
CA VAL A 113 -5.49 -16.88 -0.29
C VAL A 113 -4.17 -17.59 -0.45
N TRP A 114 -3.08 -16.88 -0.23
CA TRP A 114 -1.72 -17.40 -0.28
C TRP A 114 -1.24 -17.71 1.13
N CYS A 115 -1.12 -19.00 1.41
CA CYS A 115 -0.62 -19.49 2.69
C CYS A 115 0.89 -19.66 2.62
N PHE A 116 1.63 -18.79 3.28
CA PHE A 116 3.09 -18.84 3.35
C PHE A 116 3.53 -19.53 4.65
N ASP A 117 4.65 -20.23 4.59
CA ASP A 117 5.21 -20.86 5.78
C ASP A 117 5.81 -19.79 6.73
N SER A 118 5.54 -19.95 8.03
CA SER A 118 6.02 -19.05 9.09
C SER A 118 7.32 -19.51 9.76
N SER A 119 8.00 -20.53 9.21
CA SER A 119 9.13 -21.20 9.85
C SER A 119 10.32 -20.30 10.20
N SER A 120 10.46 -19.13 9.57
CA SER A 120 11.59 -18.21 9.76
C SER A 120 11.24 -16.85 10.35
N SER A 121 9.98 -16.43 10.30
CA SER A 121 9.57 -15.08 10.75
C SER A 121 8.07 -14.99 11.03
N SER A 122 7.69 -14.13 11.98
CA SER A 122 6.29 -13.76 12.21
C SER A 122 5.78 -12.75 11.15
N LYS A 123 6.69 -12.14 10.36
CA LYS A 123 6.37 -11.20 9.29
C LYS A 123 6.35 -11.92 7.95
N ILE A 124 5.42 -11.53 7.08
CA ILE A 124 5.35 -12.00 5.69
C ILE A 124 6.60 -11.54 4.95
N ASP A 125 7.24 -12.47 4.24
CA ASP A 125 8.39 -12.19 3.39
C ASP A 125 7.94 -11.46 2.12
N ILE A 126 8.35 -10.19 2.01
CA ILE A 126 8.00 -9.30 0.90
C ILE A 126 8.57 -9.83 -0.43
N LEU A 127 9.78 -10.40 -0.44
CA LEU A 127 10.38 -10.93 -1.66
C LEU A 127 9.60 -12.13 -2.19
N GLN A 128 9.12 -13.01 -1.33
CA GLN A 128 8.25 -14.12 -1.75
C GLN A 128 6.94 -13.60 -2.36
N VAL A 129 6.34 -12.55 -1.77
CA VAL A 129 5.12 -11.93 -2.32
C VAL A 129 5.37 -11.38 -3.71
N LEU A 130 6.44 -10.58 -3.88
CA LEU A 130 6.79 -9.96 -5.16
C LEU A 130 7.12 -11.02 -6.22
N THR A 131 7.87 -12.06 -5.87
CA THR A 131 8.18 -13.18 -6.76
C THR A 131 6.90 -13.86 -7.25
N LYS A 132 5.97 -14.15 -6.32
CA LYS A 132 4.71 -14.80 -6.68
C LYS A 132 3.80 -13.92 -7.54
N LEU A 133 3.83 -12.61 -7.36
CA LEU A 133 3.15 -11.66 -8.25
C LEU A 133 3.78 -11.66 -9.64
N ALA A 134 5.11 -11.64 -9.74
CA ALA A 134 5.83 -11.68 -11.01
C ALA A 134 5.55 -12.99 -11.80
N GLU A 135 5.46 -14.14 -11.11
CA GLU A 135 5.05 -15.41 -11.70
C GLU A 135 3.64 -15.38 -12.30
N GLN A 136 2.77 -14.49 -11.80
CA GLN A 136 1.44 -14.23 -12.36
C GLN A 136 1.43 -13.13 -13.45
N GLY A 137 2.61 -12.66 -13.88
CA GLY A 137 2.75 -11.62 -14.90
C GLY A 137 2.50 -10.20 -14.37
N ILE A 138 2.48 -10.00 -13.06
CA ILE A 138 2.32 -8.69 -12.43
C ILE A 138 3.70 -8.10 -12.14
N ASN A 139 4.11 -7.11 -12.93
CA ASN A 139 5.44 -6.50 -12.85
C ASN A 139 5.44 -5.11 -12.20
N ASP A 140 4.29 -4.43 -12.19
CA ASP A 140 4.14 -3.10 -11.60
C ASP A 140 3.27 -3.18 -10.35
N VAL A 141 3.88 -2.84 -9.21
CA VAL A 141 3.23 -2.95 -7.89
C VAL A 141 3.27 -1.60 -7.18
N LEU A 142 2.10 -1.09 -6.80
CA LEU A 142 1.95 0.07 -5.94
C LEU A 142 1.83 -0.37 -4.48
N VAL A 143 2.69 0.15 -3.60
CA VAL A 143 2.55 -0.05 -2.15
C VAL A 143 1.80 1.14 -1.56
N GLU A 144 0.56 0.91 -1.16
CA GLU A 144 -0.30 1.92 -0.53
C GLU A 144 -0.68 1.46 0.88
N ALA A 145 0.20 1.71 1.83
CA ALA A 145 0.13 1.10 3.16
C ALA A 145 0.60 2.05 4.27
N GLY A 146 0.32 1.69 5.52
CA GLY A 146 0.83 2.41 6.68
C GLY A 146 2.33 2.18 6.92
N ALA A 147 2.88 2.92 7.87
CA ALA A 147 4.30 3.03 8.17
C ALA A 147 5.05 1.69 8.29
N THR A 148 4.44 0.69 8.91
CA THR A 148 5.07 -0.63 9.13
C THR A 148 5.35 -1.36 7.83
N ILE A 149 4.39 -1.42 6.91
CA ILE A 149 4.58 -2.06 5.61
C ILE A 149 5.49 -1.21 4.74
N ALA A 150 5.28 0.11 4.68
CA ALA A 150 6.16 1.01 3.94
C ALA A 150 7.62 0.90 4.41
N GLY A 151 7.86 0.87 5.73
CA GLY A 151 9.18 0.65 6.31
C GLY A 151 9.79 -0.69 5.94
N ALA A 152 8.99 -1.77 5.93
CA ALA A 152 9.45 -3.10 5.54
C ALA A 152 9.90 -3.16 4.07
N PHE A 153 9.22 -2.46 3.15
CA PHE A 153 9.66 -2.35 1.76
C PHE A 153 10.97 -1.56 1.61
N VAL A 154 11.14 -0.48 2.40
CA VAL A 154 12.41 0.28 2.45
C VAL A 154 13.54 -0.61 3.00
N GLU A 155 13.28 -1.38 4.05
CA GLU A 155 14.25 -2.31 4.66
C GLU A 155 14.68 -3.39 3.65
N ALA A 156 13.73 -3.98 2.94
CA ALA A 156 13.96 -5.00 1.91
C ALA A 156 14.70 -4.47 0.68
N ASN A 157 14.85 -3.14 0.54
CA ASN A 157 15.53 -2.47 -0.58
C ASN A 157 14.95 -2.84 -1.97
N VAL A 158 13.62 -2.89 -2.07
CA VAL A 158 12.88 -3.29 -3.28
C VAL A 158 12.01 -2.18 -3.84
N VAL A 159 12.24 -0.94 -3.42
CA VAL A 159 11.47 0.22 -3.88
C VAL A 159 12.23 0.90 -5.02
N ASP A 160 11.65 0.93 -6.22
CA ASP A 160 12.22 1.61 -7.39
C ASP A 160 11.87 3.11 -7.42
N GLU A 161 10.71 3.47 -6.86
CA GLU A 161 10.23 4.85 -6.88
C GLU A 161 9.37 5.17 -5.67
N TRP A 162 9.60 6.32 -5.04
CA TRP A 162 8.75 6.89 -3.98
C TRP A 162 7.87 7.98 -4.55
N ILE A 163 6.56 7.87 -4.34
CA ILE A 163 5.57 8.87 -4.71
C ILE A 163 4.98 9.42 -3.41
N MET A 164 5.44 10.59 -3.01
CA MET A 164 5.10 11.19 -1.73
C MET A 164 4.23 12.43 -1.93
N TYR A 165 3.14 12.52 -1.16
CA TYR A 165 2.24 13.68 -1.16
C TYR A 165 2.35 14.40 0.17
N PHE A 166 2.58 15.70 0.11
CA PHE A 166 2.73 16.56 1.29
C PHE A 166 1.65 17.65 1.26
N ALA A 167 0.75 17.61 2.23
CA ALA A 167 -0.14 18.71 2.50
C ALA A 167 0.60 19.79 3.31
N PRO A 168 0.27 21.10 3.12
CA PRO A 168 0.91 22.21 3.83
C PRO A 168 0.42 22.31 5.29
N THR A 169 0.61 21.25 6.05
CA THR A 169 0.21 21.12 7.45
C THR A 169 1.26 20.35 8.25
N LEU A 170 1.28 20.57 9.56
CA LEU A 170 2.12 19.86 10.52
C LEU A 170 1.21 19.09 11.47
N LEU A 171 1.52 17.82 11.74
CA LEU A 171 0.76 16.95 12.65
C LEU A 171 1.45 16.70 13.99
N GLY A 172 2.74 17.04 14.09
CA GLY A 172 3.51 16.95 15.33
C GLY A 172 4.16 15.58 15.56
N SER A 173 4.99 15.51 16.59
CA SER A 173 5.88 14.38 16.86
C SER A 173 5.16 13.07 17.19
N ASP A 174 4.01 13.12 17.82
CA ASP A 174 3.25 11.95 18.26
C ASP A 174 2.44 11.31 17.11
N ALA A 175 2.30 12.03 15.99
CA ALA A 175 1.61 11.53 14.81
C ALA A 175 2.39 10.38 14.15
N LYS A 176 1.68 9.48 13.46
CA LYS A 176 2.27 8.30 12.80
C LYS A 176 3.25 8.70 11.71
N PRO A 177 4.46 8.14 11.69
CA PRO A 177 5.46 8.45 10.67
C PRO A 177 5.05 7.88 9.30
N MET A 178 5.71 8.36 8.25
CA MET A 178 5.57 7.83 6.90
C MET A 178 6.19 6.42 6.78
N PHE A 179 7.31 6.19 7.46
CA PHE A 179 8.04 4.92 7.48
C PHE A 179 8.38 4.55 8.93
N ASP A 180 8.07 3.30 9.31
CA ASP A 180 8.57 2.65 10.51
C ASP A 180 9.85 1.88 10.12
N TRP A 181 10.95 2.59 10.09
CA TRP A 181 12.25 2.09 9.68
C TRP A 181 13.35 2.71 10.56
N PRO A 182 13.63 2.10 11.73
CA PRO A 182 14.61 2.62 12.65
C PRO A 182 16.03 2.45 12.11
N ILE A 183 16.75 3.56 11.97
CA ILE A 183 18.17 3.59 11.68
C ILE A 183 18.89 4.33 12.80
N HIS A 184 20.10 3.90 13.15
CA HIS A 184 20.82 4.40 14.30
C HIS A 184 22.09 5.16 13.95
N VAL A 185 22.58 5.02 12.72
CA VAL A 185 23.79 5.70 12.24
C VAL A 185 23.57 6.24 10.82
N MET A 186 24.21 7.36 10.52
CA MET A 186 24.08 8.04 9.21
C MET A 186 24.45 7.13 8.02
N ALA A 187 25.34 6.18 8.20
CA ALA A 187 25.73 5.24 7.14
C ALA A 187 24.57 4.31 6.68
N GLN A 188 23.52 4.17 7.48
CA GLN A 188 22.32 3.37 7.14
C GLN A 188 21.30 4.17 6.32
N GLN A 189 21.50 5.48 6.13
CA GLN A 189 20.56 6.30 5.36
C GLN A 189 20.38 5.80 3.93
N ARG A 190 19.20 5.98 3.37
CA ARG A 190 18.93 5.79 1.94
C ARG A 190 19.03 7.13 1.23
N GLN A 191 19.95 7.27 0.31
CA GLN A 191 20.05 8.46 -0.51
C GLN A 191 19.08 8.36 -1.69
N LEU A 192 18.34 9.42 -1.91
CA LEU A 192 17.35 9.50 -2.98
C LEU A 192 17.72 10.64 -3.93
N GLN A 193 17.36 10.46 -5.19
CA GLN A 193 17.37 11.50 -6.20
C GLN A 193 15.94 11.95 -6.48
N ILE A 194 15.66 13.23 -6.36
CA ILE A 194 14.36 13.80 -6.76
C ILE A 194 14.24 13.75 -8.28
N ALA A 195 13.24 13.03 -8.77
CA ALA A 195 12.95 12.90 -10.20
C ALA A 195 11.88 13.89 -10.67
N ASP A 196 10.90 14.22 -9.83
CA ASP A 196 9.84 15.18 -10.14
C ASP A 196 9.34 15.86 -8.86
N LEU A 197 8.90 17.10 -8.98
CA LEU A 197 8.25 17.87 -7.92
C LEU A 197 7.16 18.74 -8.53
N ARG A 198 5.93 18.58 -8.06
CA ARG A 198 4.77 19.30 -8.59
C ARG A 198 3.80 19.75 -7.51
N MET A 199 3.20 20.91 -7.74
CA MET A 199 2.01 21.32 -7.00
C MET A 199 0.78 20.62 -7.56
N LEU A 200 -0.08 20.11 -6.66
CA LEU A 200 -1.39 19.53 -6.96
C LEU A 200 -2.43 20.26 -6.10
N GLY A 201 -2.96 21.34 -6.62
CA GLY A 201 -3.71 22.29 -5.80
C GLY A 201 -2.80 22.93 -4.75
N HIS A 202 -3.08 22.69 -3.47
CA HIS A 202 -2.26 23.18 -2.36
C HIS A 202 -1.20 22.16 -1.89
N ASP A 203 -1.28 20.91 -2.36
CA ASP A 203 -0.38 19.84 -1.97
C ASP A 203 0.86 19.78 -2.88
N ILE A 204 1.92 19.18 -2.38
CA ILE A 204 3.11 18.87 -3.15
C ILE A 204 3.14 17.38 -3.43
N ARG A 205 3.34 16.97 -4.70
CA ARG A 205 3.78 15.63 -5.04
C ARG A 205 5.28 15.65 -5.29
N LEU A 206 6.01 14.78 -4.62
CA LEU A 206 7.43 14.54 -4.83
C LEU A 206 7.62 13.09 -5.30
N ILE A 207 8.33 12.92 -6.42
CA ILE A 207 8.77 11.61 -6.90
C ILE A 207 10.29 11.52 -6.72
N ALA A 208 10.74 10.45 -6.06
CA ALA A 208 12.15 10.20 -5.81
C ALA A 208 12.51 8.74 -6.15
N LYS A 209 13.76 8.52 -6.54
CA LYS A 209 14.32 7.20 -6.88
C LYS A 209 15.55 6.92 -6.01
N PRO A 210 15.93 5.65 -5.82
CA PRO A 210 17.25 5.32 -5.24
C PRO A 210 18.35 5.97 -6.05
N ARG A 211 19.39 6.44 -5.32
CA ARG A 211 20.58 7.01 -5.94
C ARG A 211 21.62 5.94 -6.20
#